data_8f1aa769ca5ec6962d35151efd8e2eab
#
_entry.id   8f1aa769ca5ec6962d35151efd8e2eab
#
_cell.length_a   1.000
_cell.length_b   1.000
_cell.length_c   1.000
_cell.angle_alpha   90.00
_cell.angle_beta   90.00
_cell.angle_gamma   90.00
#
_symmetry.space_group_name_H-M   'P 1'
#
loop_
_entity.id
_entity.type
_entity.pdbx_description
1 polymer ?
#
loop_
_entity_poly.entity_id
_entity_poly.type
_entity_poly.pdbx_seq_one_letter_code
_entity_poly.pdbx_strand_id
1 'polypeptide(L)'
;MIVLDVNAAIAIAKGTEEGRTLRELMMEGEEVVAPHFFLTELGNVVWQIVRAGELDEEDFPVLFERAAGFVDRFVPAEDILLEAIHAAIQNNHPVYDMLYFIATRRNAATLFTFDKKLRAVCERNGVNCLGVASL
;
A
#
# COMPACT_ATOMS: atom_id res chain seq x y z
N MET A 1 4.94 8.56 10.13
CA MET A 1 3.73 8.07 9.44
C MET A 1 4.10 7.22 8.24
N ILE A 2 3.43 6.11 8.07
CA ILE A 2 3.63 5.18 6.97
C ILE A 2 2.36 5.16 6.13
N VAL A 3 2.51 5.18 4.80
CA VAL A 3 1.43 4.81 3.88
C VAL A 3 1.74 3.41 3.39
N LEU A 4 0.77 2.50 3.53
CA LEU A 4 0.95 1.08 3.24
C LEU A 4 0.14 0.70 2.01
N ASP A 5 0.78 0.11 0.99
CA ASP A 5 0.03 -0.44 -0.13
C ASP A 5 -0.36 -1.90 0.12
N VAL A 6 -1.22 -2.44 -0.74
CA VAL A 6 -1.82 -3.76 -0.55
C VAL A 6 -0.77 -4.87 -0.58
N ASN A 7 0.16 -4.85 -1.53
CA ASN A 7 1.14 -5.92 -1.66
C ASN A 7 2.10 -5.96 -0.46
N ALA A 8 2.46 -4.80 0.06
CA ALA A 8 3.25 -4.71 1.28
C ALA A 8 2.46 -5.25 2.49
N ALA A 9 1.18 -4.88 2.62
CA ALA A 9 0.32 -5.37 3.69
C ALA A 9 0.15 -6.90 3.64
N ILE A 10 -0.05 -7.46 2.46
CA ILE A 10 -0.16 -8.91 2.25
C ILE A 10 1.13 -9.61 2.64
N ALA A 11 2.28 -9.08 2.23
CA ALA A 11 3.57 -9.67 2.57
C ALA A 11 3.79 -9.70 4.10
N ILE A 12 3.44 -8.61 4.78
CA ILE A 12 3.52 -8.55 6.24
C ILE A 12 2.56 -9.56 6.87
N ALA A 13 1.31 -9.63 6.38
CA ALA A 13 0.30 -10.53 6.90
C ALA A 13 0.68 -12.01 6.74
N LYS A 14 1.29 -12.36 5.60
CA LYS A 14 1.77 -13.72 5.34
C LYS A 14 3.06 -14.06 6.09
N GLY A 15 3.78 -13.07 6.58
CA GLY A 15 5.07 -13.28 7.24
C GLY A 15 6.16 -13.75 6.29
N THR A 16 6.13 -13.29 5.03
CA THR A 16 7.21 -13.55 4.08
C THR A 16 8.50 -12.90 4.59
N GLU A 17 9.65 -13.28 4.03
CA GLU A 17 10.93 -12.67 4.42
C GLU A 17 10.89 -11.16 4.22
N GLU A 18 10.41 -10.71 3.06
CA GLU A 18 10.25 -9.29 2.74
C GLU A 18 9.26 -8.60 3.67
N GLY A 19 8.16 -9.29 3.97
CA GLY A 19 7.13 -8.76 4.89
C GLY A 19 7.67 -8.58 6.30
N ARG A 20 8.46 -9.54 6.79
CA ARG A 20 9.11 -9.42 8.10
C ARG A 20 10.07 -8.25 8.14
N THR A 21 10.86 -8.06 7.07
CA THR A 21 11.77 -6.92 6.98
C THR A 21 11.02 -5.60 7.06
N LEU A 22 9.92 -5.46 6.31
CA LEU A 22 9.10 -4.25 6.37
C LEU A 22 8.49 -4.06 7.76
N ARG A 23 8.02 -5.13 8.37
CA ARG A 23 7.42 -5.07 9.71
C ARG A 23 8.41 -4.56 10.76
N GLU A 24 9.67 -4.98 10.65
CA GLU A 24 10.74 -4.52 11.55
C GLU A 24 11.03 -3.02 11.39
N LEU A 25 10.79 -2.48 10.20
CA LEU A 25 11.00 -1.05 9.92
C LEU A 25 9.85 -0.17 10.40
N MET A 26 8.71 -0.77 10.74
CA MET A 26 7.58 -0.05 11.30
C MET A 26 7.83 0.20 12.78
N MET A 27 8.04 1.46 13.14
CA MET A 27 8.29 1.84 14.53
C MET A 27 7.02 1.72 15.36
N GLU A 28 7.19 1.30 16.62
CA GLU A 28 6.08 1.23 17.56
C GLU A 28 5.45 2.62 17.72
N GLY A 29 4.13 2.67 17.68
CA GLY A 29 3.36 3.91 17.80
C GLY A 29 3.30 4.75 16.53
N GLU A 30 3.92 4.31 15.45
CA GLU A 30 3.86 5.02 14.17
C GLU A 30 2.51 4.81 13.50
N GLU A 31 1.84 5.91 13.10
CA GLU A 31 0.55 5.82 12.43
C GLU A 31 0.72 5.24 11.02
N VAL A 32 -0.11 4.26 10.68
CA VAL A 32 -0.18 3.64 9.37
C VAL A 32 -1.47 4.07 8.70
N VAL A 33 -1.37 4.66 7.52
CA VAL A 33 -2.54 5.13 6.75
C VAL A 33 -2.53 4.52 5.35
N ALA A 34 -3.70 4.51 4.72
CA ALA A 34 -3.87 4.10 3.33
C ALA A 34 -5.06 4.84 2.73
N PRO A 35 -5.10 5.02 1.40
CA PRO A 35 -6.33 5.47 0.75
C PRO A 35 -7.46 4.48 1.01
N HIS A 36 -8.69 4.96 1.09
CA HIS A 36 -9.85 4.07 1.30
C HIS A 36 -9.97 3.00 0.22
N PHE A 37 -9.50 3.28 -0.99
CA PHE A 37 -9.39 2.34 -2.10
C PHE A 37 -8.61 1.07 -1.74
N PHE A 38 -7.72 1.13 -0.76
CA PHE A 38 -6.95 -0.01 -0.25
C PHE A 38 -7.85 -1.22 0.05
N LEU A 39 -9.00 -1.00 0.66
CA LEU A 39 -9.89 -2.11 1.03
C LEU A 39 -10.42 -2.86 -0.20
N THR A 40 -10.80 -2.13 -1.25
CA THR A 40 -11.28 -2.74 -2.50
C THR A 40 -10.15 -3.48 -3.21
N GLU A 41 -8.98 -2.87 -3.28
CA GLU A 41 -7.80 -3.47 -3.90
C GLU A 41 -7.37 -4.72 -3.13
N LEU A 42 -7.37 -4.66 -1.80
CA LEU A 42 -7.06 -5.81 -0.95
C LEU A 42 -8.03 -6.96 -1.21
N GLY A 43 -9.32 -6.66 -1.31
CA GLY A 43 -10.33 -7.68 -1.66
C GLY A 43 -10.02 -8.36 -2.99
N ASN A 44 -9.64 -7.59 -4.00
CA ASN A 44 -9.28 -8.14 -5.30
C ASN A 44 -8.02 -9.01 -5.24
N VAL A 45 -7.01 -8.60 -4.50
CA VAL A 45 -5.77 -9.37 -4.36
C VAL A 45 -6.04 -10.69 -3.61
N VAL A 46 -6.83 -10.65 -2.54
CA VAL A 46 -7.21 -11.86 -1.81
C VAL A 46 -7.98 -12.83 -2.72
N TRP A 47 -8.91 -12.30 -3.54
CA TRP A 47 -9.63 -13.11 -4.53
C TRP A 47 -8.66 -13.78 -5.51
N GLN A 48 -7.66 -13.05 -6.01
CA GLN A 48 -6.65 -13.61 -6.92
C GLN A 48 -5.85 -14.74 -6.27
N ILE A 49 -5.50 -14.60 -5.00
CA ILE A 49 -4.74 -15.62 -4.24
C ILE A 49 -5.56 -16.91 -4.10
N VAL A 50 -6.84 -16.78 -3.77
CA VAL A 50 -7.76 -17.93 -3.68
C VAL A 50 -7.92 -18.58 -5.05
N ARG A 51 -8.14 -17.78 -6.09
CA ARG A 51 -8.31 -18.26 -7.47
C ARG A 51 -7.08 -19.01 -7.97
N ALA A 52 -5.89 -18.60 -7.57
CA ALA A 52 -4.64 -19.26 -7.94
C ALA A 52 -4.40 -20.57 -7.15
N GLY A 53 -5.26 -20.90 -6.20
CA GLY A 53 -5.11 -22.10 -5.37
C GLY A 53 -4.06 -21.97 -4.26
N GLU A 54 -3.62 -20.76 -3.98
CA GLU A 54 -2.59 -20.48 -2.96
C GLU A 54 -3.17 -20.29 -1.55
N LEU A 55 -4.50 -20.16 -1.46
CA LEU A 55 -5.23 -19.98 -0.22
C LEU A 55 -6.59 -20.64 -0.33
N ASP A 56 -7.00 -21.39 0.70
CA ASP A 56 -8.32 -21.99 0.74
C ASP A 56 -9.39 -20.91 0.96
N GLU A 57 -10.57 -21.11 0.36
CA GLU A 57 -11.69 -20.19 0.50
C GLU A 57 -12.04 -19.92 1.97
N GLU A 58 -11.94 -20.94 2.81
CA GLU A 58 -12.26 -20.84 4.24
C GLU A 58 -11.33 -19.90 4.99
N ASP A 59 -10.11 -19.69 4.49
CA ASP A 59 -9.05 -18.95 5.17
C ASP A 59 -8.93 -17.49 4.73
N PHE A 60 -9.64 -17.10 3.65
CA PHE A 60 -9.50 -15.73 3.13
C PHE A 60 -9.89 -14.64 4.13
N PRO A 61 -10.92 -14.81 4.99
CA PRO A 61 -11.29 -13.76 5.94
C PRO A 61 -10.16 -13.42 6.91
N VAL A 62 -9.41 -14.42 7.36
CA VAL A 62 -8.28 -14.21 8.28
C VAL A 62 -7.18 -13.40 7.62
N LEU A 63 -6.82 -13.74 6.38
CA LEU A 63 -5.80 -12.98 5.63
C LEU A 63 -6.25 -11.54 5.40
N PHE A 64 -7.50 -11.35 4.95
CA PHE A 64 -8.05 -10.02 4.70
C PHE A 64 -8.03 -9.16 5.97
N GLU A 65 -8.56 -9.68 7.07
CA GLU A 65 -8.63 -8.94 8.33
C GLU A 65 -7.25 -8.61 8.89
N ARG A 66 -6.30 -9.54 8.76
CA ARG A 66 -4.94 -9.31 9.22
C ARG A 66 -4.27 -8.19 8.43
N ALA A 67 -4.37 -8.23 7.10
CA ALA A 67 -3.77 -7.21 6.25
C ALA A 67 -4.44 -5.84 6.45
N ALA A 68 -5.77 -5.79 6.49
CA ALA A 68 -6.52 -4.56 6.73
C ALA A 68 -6.22 -3.98 8.13
N GLY A 69 -6.00 -4.85 9.10
CA GLY A 69 -5.74 -4.45 10.50
C GLY A 69 -4.44 -3.70 10.73
N PHE A 70 -3.52 -3.69 9.77
CA PHE A 70 -2.31 -2.87 9.88
C PHE A 70 -2.57 -1.40 9.66
N VAL A 71 -3.68 -1.04 9.04
CA VAL A 71 -4.02 0.36 8.72
C VAL A 71 -4.81 0.97 9.88
N ASP A 72 -4.29 2.07 10.43
CA ASP A 72 -4.93 2.78 11.53
C ASP A 72 -6.02 3.74 11.03
N ARG A 73 -5.83 4.33 9.84
CA ARG A 73 -6.75 5.32 9.30
C ARG A 73 -6.77 5.29 7.78
N PHE A 74 -7.96 5.41 7.21
CA PHE A 74 -8.13 5.48 5.76
C PHE A 74 -8.39 6.92 5.31
N VAL A 75 -7.74 7.32 4.21
CA VAL A 75 -7.92 8.63 3.59
C VAL A 75 -9.03 8.53 2.54
N PRO A 76 -10.11 9.35 2.68
CA PRO A 76 -11.20 9.33 1.70
C PRO A 76 -10.74 9.77 0.31
N ALA A 77 -11.29 9.14 -0.73
CA ALA A 77 -10.97 9.47 -2.11
C ALA A 77 -11.28 10.93 -2.44
N GLU A 78 -12.39 11.46 -1.96
CA GLU A 78 -12.81 12.84 -2.20
C GLU A 78 -11.78 13.87 -1.74
N ASP A 79 -10.94 13.53 -0.78
CA ASP A 79 -9.93 14.45 -0.26
C ASP A 79 -8.70 14.57 -1.16
N ILE A 80 -8.41 13.53 -1.97
CA ILE A 80 -7.14 13.42 -2.69
C ILE A 80 -7.29 13.13 -4.18
N LEU A 81 -8.50 12.87 -4.67
CA LEU A 81 -8.70 12.38 -6.04
C LEU A 81 -8.27 13.39 -7.11
N LEU A 82 -8.59 14.67 -6.97
CA LEU A 82 -8.19 15.68 -7.96
C LEU A 82 -6.66 15.79 -8.07
N GLU A 83 -5.98 15.78 -6.93
CA GLU A 83 -4.51 15.78 -6.93
C GLU A 83 -3.95 14.50 -7.54
N ALA A 84 -4.59 13.36 -7.27
CA ALA A 84 -4.17 12.08 -7.83
C ALA A 84 -4.32 12.06 -9.36
N ILE A 85 -5.40 12.62 -9.89
CA ILE A 85 -5.60 12.75 -11.35
C ILE A 85 -4.51 13.64 -11.94
N HIS A 86 -4.21 14.78 -11.33
CA HIS A 86 -3.16 15.67 -11.79
C HIS A 86 -1.79 14.97 -11.79
N ALA A 87 -1.47 14.27 -10.73
CA ALA A 87 -0.23 13.50 -10.62
C ALA A 87 -0.16 12.38 -11.68
N ALA A 88 -1.29 11.72 -11.97
CA ALA A 88 -1.38 10.70 -13.01
C ALA A 88 -1.05 11.27 -14.38
N ILE A 89 -1.57 12.45 -14.70
CA ILE A 89 -1.29 13.16 -15.95
C ILE A 89 0.19 13.53 -16.03
N GLN A 90 0.73 14.11 -14.97
CA GLN A 90 2.13 14.55 -14.94
C GLN A 90 3.13 13.40 -15.05
N ASN A 91 2.81 12.25 -14.46
CA ASN A 91 3.72 11.12 -14.39
C ASN A 91 3.39 10.00 -15.37
N ASN A 92 2.36 10.17 -16.20
CA ASN A 92 1.88 9.14 -17.13
C ASN A 92 1.67 7.81 -16.42
N HIS A 93 0.91 7.83 -15.32
CA HIS A 93 0.72 6.69 -14.43
C HIS A 93 -0.76 6.57 -14.03
N PRO A 94 -1.30 5.35 -13.88
CA PRO A 94 -2.71 5.20 -13.48
C PRO A 94 -3.05 5.89 -12.17
N VAL A 95 -4.28 6.41 -12.09
CA VAL A 95 -4.76 7.16 -10.92
C VAL A 95 -4.72 6.34 -9.64
N TYR A 96 -4.98 5.03 -9.72
CA TYR A 96 -5.06 4.15 -8.55
C TYR A 96 -3.80 4.24 -7.67
N ASP A 97 -2.63 4.15 -8.29
CA ASP A 97 -1.36 4.24 -7.55
C ASP A 97 -1.08 5.66 -7.08
N MET A 98 -1.58 6.65 -7.81
CA MET A 98 -1.41 8.06 -7.42
C MET A 98 -2.20 8.40 -6.16
N LEU A 99 -3.23 7.63 -5.82
CA LEU A 99 -3.90 7.80 -4.53
C LEU A 99 -2.92 7.55 -3.37
N TYR A 100 -2.10 6.50 -3.48
CA TYR A 100 -1.05 6.22 -2.48
C TYR A 100 0.03 7.30 -2.48
N PHE A 101 0.45 7.72 -3.67
CA PHE A 101 1.45 8.77 -3.82
C PHE A 101 1.00 10.09 -3.18
N ILE A 102 -0.23 10.54 -3.43
CA ILE A 102 -0.75 11.78 -2.86
C ILE A 102 -0.94 11.67 -1.34
N ALA A 103 -1.48 10.55 -0.86
CA ALA A 103 -1.60 10.32 0.58
C ALA A 103 -0.23 10.43 1.27
N THR A 104 0.81 9.88 0.64
CA THR A 104 2.17 9.94 1.16
C THR A 104 2.71 11.38 1.17
N ARG A 105 2.57 12.07 0.04
CA ARG A 105 3.09 13.44 -0.12
C ARG A 105 2.43 14.41 0.85
N ARG A 106 1.10 14.35 0.99
CA ARG A 106 0.35 15.25 1.87
C ARG A 106 0.71 15.10 3.34
N ASN A 107 1.07 13.90 3.73
CA ASN A 107 1.36 13.59 5.13
C ASN A 107 2.86 13.60 5.45
N ALA A 108 3.71 13.93 4.49
CA ALA A 108 5.18 13.81 4.61
C ALA A 108 5.56 12.42 5.15
N ALA A 109 4.85 11.40 4.68
CA ALA A 109 4.99 10.03 5.14
C ALA A 109 6.02 9.26 4.30
N THR A 110 6.25 7.99 4.64
CA THR A 110 7.02 7.04 3.83
C THR A 110 6.08 6.00 3.27
N LEU A 111 6.11 5.82 1.96
CA LEU A 111 5.30 4.81 1.27
C LEU A 111 6.02 3.45 1.32
N PHE A 112 5.34 2.44 1.85
CA PHE A 112 5.81 1.05 1.82
C PHE A 112 5.17 0.34 0.63
N THR A 113 5.96 0.03 -0.40
CA THR A 113 5.46 -0.60 -1.63
C THR A 113 6.53 -1.47 -2.29
N PHE A 114 6.09 -2.54 -2.94
CA PHE A 114 6.94 -3.36 -3.80
C PHE A 114 6.82 -2.99 -5.29
N ASP A 115 5.91 -2.07 -5.63
CA ASP A 115 5.68 -1.65 -7.01
C ASP A 115 6.82 -0.76 -7.48
N LYS A 116 7.63 -1.28 -8.41
CA LYS A 116 8.80 -0.57 -8.95
C LYS A 116 8.43 0.71 -9.69
N LYS A 117 7.30 0.71 -10.41
CA LYS A 117 6.86 1.89 -11.16
C LYS A 117 6.41 2.99 -10.22
N LEU A 118 5.63 2.64 -9.19
CA LEU A 118 5.20 3.60 -8.17
C LEU A 118 6.40 4.17 -7.42
N ARG A 119 7.35 3.31 -7.08
CA ARG A 119 8.57 3.75 -6.41
C ARG A 119 9.37 4.73 -7.27
N ALA A 120 9.45 4.49 -8.59
CA ALA A 120 10.11 5.41 -9.52
C ALA A 120 9.43 6.79 -9.53
N VAL A 121 8.09 6.83 -9.48
CA VAL A 121 7.34 8.09 -9.38
C VAL A 121 7.71 8.82 -8.09
N CYS A 122 7.75 8.12 -6.97
CA CYS A 122 8.14 8.70 -5.69
C CYS A 122 9.53 9.32 -5.75
N GLU A 123 10.49 8.56 -6.27
CA GLU A 123 11.88 9.02 -6.39
C GLU A 123 12.01 10.27 -7.26
N ARG A 124 11.32 10.32 -8.41
CA ARG A 124 11.34 11.49 -9.29
C ARG A 124 10.76 12.75 -8.65
N ASN A 125 9.86 12.58 -7.70
CA ASN A 125 9.13 13.68 -7.07
C ASN A 125 9.61 13.98 -5.64
N GLY A 126 10.66 13.33 -5.17
CA GLY A 126 11.20 13.58 -3.83
C GLY A 126 10.28 13.09 -2.70
N VAL A 127 9.46 12.09 -2.95
CA VAL A 127 8.57 11.47 -1.96
C VAL A 127 9.25 10.23 -1.40
N ASN A 128 9.28 10.10 -0.08
CA ASN A 128 9.93 8.97 0.59
C ASN A 128 9.19 7.67 0.28
N CYS A 129 9.94 6.66 -0.13
CA CYS A 129 9.40 5.38 -0.51
C CYS A 129 10.38 4.28 -0.10
N LEU A 130 9.84 3.18 0.42
CA LEU A 130 10.61 2.04 0.87
C LEU A 130 10.05 0.75 0.28
N GLY A 131 10.91 -0.06 -0.28
CA GLY A 131 10.58 -1.39 -0.76
C GLY A 131 11.75 -2.33 -0.54
N VAL A 132 11.54 -3.63 -0.78
CA VAL A 132 12.60 -4.64 -0.53
C VAL A 132 13.87 -4.33 -1.30
N ALA A 133 13.74 -3.87 -2.54
CA ALA A 133 14.89 -3.53 -3.37
C ALA A 133 15.67 -2.31 -2.86
N SER A 134 15.11 -1.57 -1.89
CA SER A 134 15.77 -0.41 -1.25
C SER A 134 16.48 -0.79 0.04
N LEU A 135 16.33 -2.04 0.44
CA LEU A 135 16.92 -2.57 1.65
C LEU A 135 18.22 -3.29 1.33
#